data_7541e6a774d737652e64bcbbebf3a108
#
_entry.id   7541e6a774d737652e64bcbbebf3a108
#
_cell.length_a   1.000
_cell.length_b   1.000
_cell.length_c   1.000
_cell.angle_alpha   90.00
_cell.angle_beta   90.00
_cell.angle_gamma   90.00
#
_symmetry.space_group_name_H-M   'P 1'
#
loop_
_entity.id
_entity.type
_entity.pdbx_description
1 polymer ?
#
loop_
_entity_poly.entity_id
_entity_poly.type
_entity_poly.pdbx_seq_one_letter_code
_entity_poly.pdbx_strand_id
1 'polypeptide(L)'
;MGIDPSSDETAVRVLKAVTLNLDLISDDDLGETIGPVCTVMGAAGRLEDDVSSEGIEGTSIVAGSAAARVLALGIVPDVLVTDLDGEIGPQLEMSSRGTVTLIHAHGDNLDLVTRYAPEFKGPVVLTTQSVPSNTVYNFGGFTDGDRAVCMARHFGSRVRLLGFDFSQPYPKPGSDAGIKARKLRWAEEIIYSVLRLPFIG
;
A
#
# COMPACT_ATOMS: atom_id res chain seq x y z
N MET A 1 -3.56 21.49 -3.76
CA MET A 1 -2.98 21.05 -2.48
C MET A 1 -1.51 21.39 -2.54
N GLY A 2 -1.06 22.38 -1.76
CA GLY A 2 0.38 22.63 -1.62
C GLY A 2 0.95 21.60 -0.66
N ILE A 3 1.58 20.58 -1.20
CA ILE A 3 2.37 19.64 -0.37
C ILE A 3 3.64 20.40 -0.03
N ASP A 4 3.91 20.62 1.25
CA ASP A 4 5.17 21.18 1.72
C ASP A 4 6.21 20.03 1.75
N PRO A 5 7.24 20.07 0.87
CA PRO A 5 8.26 19.02 0.83
C PRO A 5 8.98 18.82 2.18
N SER A 6 9.05 19.86 3.01
CA SER A 6 9.71 19.80 4.31
C SER A 6 8.90 18.94 5.32
N SER A 7 7.58 18.84 5.15
CA SER A 7 6.74 17.98 5.99
C SER A 7 6.95 16.49 5.66
N ASP A 8 7.11 16.15 4.38
CA ASP A 8 7.42 14.78 3.95
C ASP A 8 8.79 14.33 4.46
N GLU A 9 9.81 15.19 4.37
CA GLU A 9 11.14 14.89 4.90
C GLU A 9 11.12 14.68 6.44
N THR A 10 10.27 15.45 7.13
CA THR A 10 10.09 15.28 8.58
C THR A 10 9.43 13.94 8.88
N ALA A 11 8.38 13.55 8.13
CA ALA A 11 7.71 12.26 8.30
C ALA A 11 8.67 11.10 8.04
N VAL A 12 9.53 11.18 7.02
CA VAL A 12 10.57 10.18 6.74
C VAL A 12 11.57 10.06 7.89
N ARG A 13 12.05 11.18 8.45
CA ARG A 13 12.97 11.13 9.60
C ARG A 13 12.34 10.48 10.82
N VAL A 14 11.09 10.78 11.10
CA VAL A 14 10.35 10.16 12.20
C VAL A 14 10.13 8.68 11.92
N LEU A 15 9.66 8.30 10.72
CA LEU A 15 9.49 6.89 10.35
C LEU A 15 10.78 6.10 10.60
N LYS A 16 11.93 6.57 10.10
CA LYS A 16 13.22 5.92 10.34
C LYS A 16 13.54 5.79 11.82
N ALA A 17 13.28 6.83 12.61
CA ALA A 17 13.60 6.83 14.05
C ALA A 17 12.73 5.84 14.85
N VAL A 18 11.43 5.76 14.55
CA VAL A 18 10.49 4.92 15.30
C VAL A 18 10.53 3.44 14.89
N THR A 19 11.15 3.13 13.74
CA THR A 19 11.23 1.77 13.19
C THR A 19 12.61 1.11 13.34
N LEU A 20 13.56 1.75 14.04
CA LEU A 20 14.95 1.25 14.21
C LEU A 20 15.06 -0.17 14.78
N ASN A 21 14.08 -0.61 15.55
CA ASN A 21 14.07 -1.94 16.18
C ASN A 21 13.18 -2.96 15.45
N LEU A 22 12.65 -2.60 14.29
CA LEU A 22 11.85 -3.51 13.46
C LEU A 22 12.74 -4.34 12.54
N ASP A 23 12.14 -5.39 12.00
CA ASP A 23 12.73 -6.20 10.93
C ASP A 23 12.65 -5.44 9.60
N LEU A 24 13.59 -4.52 9.39
CA LEU A 24 13.65 -3.73 8.16
C LEU A 24 14.34 -4.52 7.06
N ILE A 25 13.63 -4.70 5.96
CA ILE A 25 14.16 -5.39 4.77
C ILE A 25 14.39 -4.40 3.62
N SER A 26 15.28 -4.77 2.71
CA SER A 26 15.61 -3.99 1.52
C SER A 26 14.56 -4.14 0.41
N ASP A 27 14.69 -3.38 -0.66
CA ASP A 27 13.93 -3.57 -1.90
C ASP A 27 14.35 -4.86 -2.63
N ASP A 28 15.60 -5.27 -2.55
CA ASP A 28 16.04 -6.57 -3.08
C ASP A 28 15.32 -7.73 -2.35
N ASP A 29 15.27 -7.71 -1.01
CA ASP A 29 14.54 -8.70 -0.21
C ASP A 29 13.02 -8.68 -0.52
N LEU A 30 12.44 -7.49 -0.70
CA LEU A 30 11.05 -7.35 -1.17
C LEU A 30 10.88 -8.00 -2.54
N GLY A 31 11.83 -7.81 -3.45
CA GLY A 31 11.85 -8.39 -4.79
C GLY A 31 11.76 -9.92 -4.79
N GLU A 32 12.34 -10.58 -3.78
CA GLU A 32 12.23 -12.05 -3.62
C GLU A 32 10.80 -12.51 -3.28
N THR A 33 10.01 -11.63 -2.65
CA THR A 33 8.59 -11.90 -2.33
C THR A 33 7.68 -11.68 -3.54
N ILE A 34 8.06 -10.77 -4.44
CA ILE A 34 7.24 -10.36 -5.59
C ILE A 34 7.44 -11.32 -6.77
N GLY A 35 6.41 -12.11 -7.06
CA GLY A 35 6.41 -13.04 -8.20
C GLY A 35 6.07 -12.38 -9.54
N PRO A 36 6.09 -13.15 -10.64
CA PRO A 36 5.81 -12.66 -12.00
C PRO A 36 4.35 -12.24 -12.19
N VAL A 37 3.46 -12.63 -11.29
CA VAL A 37 2.06 -12.23 -11.25
C VAL A 37 1.74 -11.74 -9.85
N CYS A 38 1.07 -10.60 -9.75
CA CYS A 38 0.56 -10.05 -8.51
C CYS A 38 -0.94 -9.79 -8.59
N THR A 39 -1.67 -10.16 -7.55
CA THR A 39 -3.06 -9.76 -7.36
C THR A 39 -3.12 -8.65 -6.31
N VAL A 40 -3.48 -7.44 -6.74
CA VAL A 40 -3.63 -6.27 -5.86
C VAL A 40 -5.09 -6.14 -5.45
N MET A 41 -5.34 -6.08 -4.15
CA MET A 41 -6.68 -6.01 -3.55
C MET A 41 -6.94 -4.62 -2.99
N GLY A 42 -7.95 -3.92 -3.54
CA GLY A 42 -8.45 -2.63 -3.10
C GLY A 42 -9.75 -2.75 -2.30
N ALA A 43 -10.27 -1.61 -1.78
CA ALA A 43 -11.40 -1.58 -0.86
C ALA A 43 -12.77 -1.31 -1.53
N ALA A 44 -12.92 -1.43 -2.85
CA ALA A 44 -14.21 -1.23 -3.49
C ALA A 44 -15.26 -2.26 -3.07
N GLY A 45 -16.54 -1.92 -3.21
CA GLY A 45 -17.66 -2.73 -2.73
C GLY A 45 -17.72 -4.15 -3.30
N ARG A 46 -17.09 -4.39 -4.45
CA ARG A 46 -17.03 -5.67 -5.15
C ARG A 46 -15.90 -6.62 -4.70
N LEU A 47 -15.10 -6.26 -3.69
CA LEU A 47 -13.90 -7.02 -3.31
C LEU A 47 -14.18 -8.50 -3.03
N GLU A 48 -15.17 -8.81 -2.21
CA GLU A 48 -15.52 -10.19 -1.83
C GLU A 48 -16.01 -11.00 -3.03
N ASP A 49 -16.82 -10.39 -3.89
CA ASP A 49 -17.33 -11.01 -5.12
C ASP A 49 -16.19 -11.28 -6.10
N ASP A 50 -15.26 -10.33 -6.28
CA ASP A 50 -14.10 -10.50 -7.13
C ASP A 50 -13.18 -11.62 -6.60
N VAL A 51 -12.89 -11.64 -5.29
CA VAL A 51 -12.07 -12.69 -4.68
C VAL A 51 -12.73 -14.06 -4.86
N SER A 52 -14.06 -14.15 -4.67
CA SER A 52 -14.79 -15.42 -4.81
C SER A 52 -14.86 -15.93 -6.24
N SER A 53 -15.05 -15.03 -7.21
CA SER A 53 -15.27 -15.40 -8.62
C SER A 53 -13.98 -15.55 -9.43
N GLU A 54 -12.99 -14.72 -9.18
CA GLU A 54 -11.74 -14.68 -9.95
C GLU A 54 -10.56 -15.37 -9.24
N GLY A 55 -10.61 -15.46 -7.91
CA GLY A 55 -9.51 -15.97 -7.09
C GLY A 55 -8.28 -15.09 -7.07
N ILE A 56 -7.34 -15.43 -6.19
CA ILE A 56 -6.03 -14.78 -6.07
C ILE A 56 -5.01 -15.59 -6.86
N GLU A 57 -4.21 -14.92 -7.69
CA GLU A 57 -3.15 -15.52 -8.49
C GLU A 57 -1.82 -14.84 -8.18
N GLY A 58 -0.78 -15.63 -7.94
CA GLY A 58 0.57 -15.13 -7.65
C GLY A 58 0.66 -14.44 -6.29
N THR A 59 1.54 -13.45 -6.19
CA THR A 59 1.74 -12.69 -4.96
C THR A 59 0.52 -11.85 -4.63
N SER A 60 -0.03 -12.02 -3.44
CA SER A 60 -1.19 -11.28 -2.94
C SER A 60 -0.77 -9.99 -2.25
N ILE A 61 -1.27 -8.85 -2.74
CA ILE A 61 -0.95 -7.53 -2.21
C ILE A 61 -2.24 -6.84 -1.79
N VAL A 62 -2.31 -6.33 -0.57
CA VAL A 62 -3.48 -5.62 -0.06
C VAL A 62 -3.19 -4.15 0.21
N ALA A 63 -4.09 -3.27 -0.19
CA ALA A 63 -4.09 -1.88 0.25
C ALA A 63 -4.62 -1.77 1.69
N GLY A 64 -4.06 -0.89 2.53
CA GLY A 64 -4.40 -0.75 3.95
C GLY A 64 -5.89 -0.61 4.21
N SER A 65 -6.60 0.13 3.36
CA SER A 65 -8.06 0.31 3.45
C SER A 65 -8.88 -0.98 3.22
N ALA A 66 -8.31 -2.02 2.60
CA ALA A 66 -8.95 -3.31 2.37
C ALA A 66 -8.58 -4.37 3.42
N ALA A 67 -7.60 -4.10 4.29
CA ALA A 67 -7.01 -5.07 5.21
C ALA A 67 -8.05 -5.80 6.07
N ALA A 68 -8.97 -5.07 6.71
CA ALA A 68 -10.00 -5.67 7.57
C ALA A 68 -10.89 -6.66 6.80
N ARG A 69 -11.29 -6.32 5.58
CA ARG A 69 -12.17 -7.15 4.74
C ARG A 69 -11.44 -8.40 4.22
N VAL A 70 -10.19 -8.22 3.78
CA VAL A 70 -9.35 -9.35 3.31
C VAL A 70 -9.08 -10.33 4.46
N LEU A 71 -8.78 -9.81 5.65
CA LEU A 71 -8.59 -10.66 6.83
C LEU A 71 -9.87 -11.39 7.24
N ALA A 72 -11.05 -10.74 7.11
CA ALA A 72 -12.37 -11.38 7.38
C ALA A 72 -12.68 -12.51 6.39
N LEU A 73 -12.11 -12.50 5.18
CA LEU A 73 -12.16 -13.63 4.23
C LEU A 73 -11.20 -14.76 4.59
N GLY A 74 -10.46 -14.66 5.70
CA GLY A 74 -9.45 -15.64 6.11
C GLY A 74 -8.14 -15.58 5.33
N ILE A 75 -7.92 -14.52 4.56
CA ILE A 75 -6.73 -14.34 3.72
C ILE A 75 -5.68 -13.55 4.50
N VAL A 76 -4.47 -14.10 4.57
CA VAL A 76 -3.26 -13.39 5.02
C VAL A 76 -2.45 -13.10 3.76
N PRO A 77 -2.36 -11.84 3.33
CA PRO A 77 -1.66 -11.49 2.10
C PRO A 77 -0.13 -11.58 2.26
N ASP A 78 0.58 -11.73 1.15
CA ASP A 78 2.03 -11.69 1.14
C ASP A 78 2.56 -10.29 1.45
N VAL A 79 1.88 -9.26 0.95
CA VAL A 79 2.29 -7.85 1.10
C VAL A 79 1.11 -6.96 1.49
N LEU A 80 1.37 -6.04 2.41
CA LEU A 80 0.47 -4.94 2.80
C LEU A 80 1.12 -3.61 2.42
N VAL A 81 0.39 -2.74 1.74
CA VAL A 81 0.80 -1.35 1.44
C VAL A 81 -0.11 -0.39 2.19
N THR A 82 0.45 0.46 3.04
CA THR A 82 -0.35 1.32 3.92
C THR A 82 0.32 2.65 4.28
N ASP A 83 -0.47 3.71 4.36
CA ASP A 83 -0.14 4.97 5.01
C ASP A 83 -0.64 5.04 6.48
N LEU A 84 -0.99 3.87 7.04
CA LEU A 84 -1.51 3.67 8.40
C LEU A 84 -2.89 4.31 8.64
N ASP A 85 -3.57 4.73 7.57
CA ASP A 85 -4.93 5.25 7.64
C ASP A 85 -5.95 4.10 7.69
N GLY A 86 -7.02 4.25 8.48
CA GLY A 86 -8.08 3.27 8.60
C GLY A 86 -7.97 2.36 9.82
N GLU A 87 -8.44 1.12 9.68
CA GLU A 87 -8.42 0.13 10.77
C GLU A 87 -7.03 -0.47 10.94
N ILE A 88 -6.31 -0.05 11.97
CA ILE A 88 -4.93 -0.48 12.20
C ILE A 88 -4.83 -1.91 12.72
N GLY A 89 -5.80 -2.38 13.52
CA GLY A 89 -5.79 -3.71 14.12
C GLY A 89 -5.57 -4.85 13.12
N PRO A 90 -6.38 -4.94 12.04
CA PRO A 90 -6.17 -5.93 10.97
C PRO A 90 -4.80 -5.84 10.30
N GLN A 91 -4.25 -4.64 10.12
CA GLN A 91 -2.93 -4.43 9.52
C GLN A 91 -1.82 -4.98 10.42
N LEU A 92 -1.89 -4.71 11.73
CA LEU A 92 -0.96 -5.25 12.73
C LEU A 92 -1.08 -6.77 12.84
N GLU A 93 -2.30 -7.31 12.74
CA GLU A 93 -2.52 -8.77 12.73
C GLU A 93 -1.86 -9.43 11.51
N MET A 94 -2.04 -8.88 10.31
CA MET A 94 -1.36 -9.36 9.10
C MET A 94 0.16 -9.35 9.27
N SER A 95 0.72 -8.24 9.74
CA SER A 95 2.15 -8.10 10.02
C SER A 95 2.63 -9.17 11.01
N SER A 96 1.89 -9.42 12.09
CA SER A 96 2.25 -10.45 13.08
C SER A 96 2.22 -11.88 12.53
N ARG A 97 1.54 -12.09 11.40
CA ARG A 97 1.47 -13.37 10.67
C ARG A 97 2.52 -13.49 9.55
N GLY A 98 3.43 -12.52 9.43
CA GLY A 98 4.53 -12.55 8.48
C GLY A 98 4.31 -11.79 7.17
N THR A 99 3.18 -11.10 7.01
CA THR A 99 2.94 -10.22 5.86
C THR A 99 4.02 -9.13 5.81
N VAL A 100 4.70 -8.99 4.66
CA VAL A 100 5.63 -7.88 4.42
C VAL A 100 4.85 -6.59 4.36
N THR A 101 5.20 -5.61 5.20
CA THR A 101 4.45 -4.36 5.27
C THR A 101 5.26 -3.19 4.71
N LEU A 102 4.73 -2.54 3.66
CA LEU A 102 5.25 -1.28 3.16
C LEU A 102 4.57 -0.14 3.93
N ILE A 103 5.31 0.49 4.86
CA ILE A 103 4.81 1.65 5.61
C ILE A 103 5.18 2.92 4.85
N HIS A 104 4.16 3.69 4.45
CA HIS A 104 4.33 4.92 3.71
C HIS A 104 4.26 6.15 4.60
N ALA A 105 5.33 6.98 4.59
CA ALA A 105 5.37 8.24 5.31
C ALA A 105 5.22 9.43 4.37
N HIS A 106 4.31 10.34 4.73
CA HIS A 106 4.12 11.66 4.12
C HIS A 106 3.72 12.68 5.19
N GLY A 107 3.75 13.99 4.87
CA GLY A 107 3.55 15.05 5.87
C GLY A 107 2.24 14.96 6.66
N ASP A 108 1.18 14.44 6.03
CA ASP A 108 -0.15 14.41 6.65
C ASP A 108 -0.36 13.21 7.60
N ASN A 109 0.52 12.19 7.60
CA ASN A 109 0.35 11.00 8.46
C ASN A 109 1.39 10.87 9.59
N LEU A 110 2.10 11.93 9.92
CA LEU A 110 3.16 11.93 10.93
C LEU A 110 2.72 11.35 12.29
N ASP A 111 1.52 11.71 12.74
CA ASP A 111 0.97 11.22 14.01
C ASP A 111 0.68 9.72 13.97
N LEU A 112 0.17 9.22 12.84
CA LEU A 112 -0.09 7.78 12.63
C LEU A 112 1.22 6.99 12.57
N VAL A 113 2.22 7.50 11.84
CA VAL A 113 3.58 6.93 11.79
C VAL A 113 4.18 6.84 13.18
N THR A 114 4.15 7.93 13.94
CA THR A 114 4.72 7.97 15.29
C THR A 114 4.04 6.96 16.22
N ARG A 115 2.72 6.82 16.11
CA ARG A 115 1.93 6.00 17.00
C ARG A 115 1.97 4.52 16.64
N TYR A 116 1.83 4.18 15.35
CA TYR A 116 1.55 2.82 14.94
C TYR A 116 2.72 2.10 14.27
N ALA A 117 3.63 2.81 13.59
CA ALA A 117 4.73 2.14 12.92
C ALA A 117 5.57 1.24 13.86
N PRO A 118 5.86 1.63 15.13
CA PRO A 118 6.62 0.77 16.06
C PRO A 118 5.91 -0.53 16.44
N GLU A 119 4.59 -0.66 16.19
CA GLU A 119 3.79 -1.82 16.62
C GLU A 119 3.84 -2.98 15.62
N PHE A 120 4.35 -2.77 14.41
CA PHE A 120 4.51 -3.81 13.40
C PHE A 120 5.56 -4.83 13.83
N LYS A 121 5.36 -6.12 13.46
CA LYS A 121 6.21 -7.24 13.93
C LYS A 121 6.80 -8.09 12.82
N GLY A 122 6.24 -8.02 11.63
CA GLY A 122 6.76 -8.72 10.45
C GLY A 122 7.82 -7.91 9.73
N PRO A 123 8.29 -8.39 8.57
CA PRO A 123 9.22 -7.65 7.73
C PRO A 123 8.59 -6.32 7.28
N VAL A 124 9.38 -5.24 7.36
CA VAL A 124 8.92 -3.88 7.03
C VAL A 124 9.81 -3.24 5.98
N VAL A 125 9.19 -2.63 4.98
CA VAL A 125 9.83 -1.76 3.99
C VAL A 125 9.35 -0.33 4.22
N LEU A 126 10.28 0.60 4.33
CA LEU A 126 9.96 2.03 4.52
C LEU A 126 9.79 2.70 3.17
N THR A 127 8.68 3.43 2.99
CA THR A 127 8.41 4.13 1.73
C THR A 127 8.00 5.58 1.94
N THR A 128 8.17 6.38 0.91
CA THR A 128 7.82 7.81 0.88
C THR A 128 7.40 8.25 -0.51
N GLN A 129 6.73 9.38 -0.62
CA GLN A 129 6.51 10.10 -1.87
C GLN A 129 7.58 11.15 -2.17
N SER A 130 8.48 11.40 -1.22
CA SER A 130 9.59 12.35 -1.35
C SER A 130 10.83 11.67 -1.99
N VAL A 131 11.99 12.32 -1.87
CA VAL A 131 13.25 11.79 -2.39
C VAL A 131 13.62 10.50 -1.64
N PRO A 132 13.84 9.38 -2.35
CA PRO A 132 14.24 8.14 -1.72
C PRO A 132 15.66 8.20 -1.12
N SER A 133 15.96 7.27 -0.24
CA SER A 133 17.29 7.08 0.35
C SER A 133 17.63 5.59 0.34
N ASN A 134 18.82 5.23 0.83
CA ASN A 134 19.25 3.82 0.87
C ASN A 134 18.34 2.88 1.71
N THR A 135 17.45 3.44 2.52
CA THR A 135 16.59 2.65 3.42
C THR A 135 15.11 3.07 3.35
N VAL A 136 14.76 4.01 2.49
CA VAL A 136 13.38 4.48 2.29
C VAL A 136 13.15 4.63 0.81
N TYR A 137 12.21 3.86 0.28
CA TYR A 137 11.99 3.71 -1.16
C TYR A 137 10.82 4.56 -1.66
N ASN A 138 10.79 4.83 -2.95
CA ASN A 138 9.69 5.49 -3.63
C ASN A 138 9.38 4.74 -4.93
N PHE A 139 8.37 3.88 -4.91
CA PHE A 139 7.91 3.13 -6.06
C PHE A 139 6.88 3.91 -6.90
N GLY A 140 6.54 5.13 -6.50
CA GLY A 140 5.48 5.93 -7.11
C GLY A 140 4.09 5.66 -6.53
N GLY A 141 3.07 6.24 -7.16
CA GLY A 141 1.68 6.14 -6.69
C GLY A 141 1.27 7.27 -5.75
N PHE A 142 -0.03 7.32 -5.46
CA PHE A 142 -0.64 8.38 -4.65
C PHE A 142 -1.52 7.85 -3.51
N THR A 143 -2.23 6.74 -3.71
CA THR A 143 -3.00 6.02 -2.68
C THR A 143 -2.41 4.62 -2.49
N ASP A 144 -2.77 3.91 -1.42
CA ASP A 144 -2.22 2.57 -1.16
C ASP A 144 -2.44 1.60 -2.32
N GLY A 145 -3.60 1.68 -2.99
CA GLY A 145 -3.92 0.79 -4.11
C GLY A 145 -3.04 1.01 -5.33
N ASP A 146 -2.86 2.25 -5.76
CA ASP A 146 -1.99 2.56 -6.91
C ASP A 146 -0.50 2.50 -6.55
N ARG A 147 -0.11 2.75 -5.30
CA ARG A 147 1.25 2.45 -4.80
C ARG A 147 1.56 0.96 -4.89
N ALA A 148 0.62 0.10 -4.50
CA ALA A 148 0.76 -1.34 -4.62
C ALA A 148 0.95 -1.78 -6.08
N VAL A 149 0.18 -1.19 -7.01
CA VAL A 149 0.33 -1.45 -8.46
C VAL A 149 1.69 -0.96 -8.97
N CYS A 150 2.10 0.25 -8.61
CA CYS A 150 3.40 0.80 -9.00
C CYS A 150 4.56 -0.07 -8.51
N MET A 151 4.51 -0.50 -7.25
CA MET A 151 5.50 -1.39 -6.65
C MET A 151 5.55 -2.74 -7.38
N ALA A 152 4.43 -3.42 -7.59
CA ALA A 152 4.39 -4.69 -8.32
C ALA A 152 4.96 -4.56 -9.74
N ARG A 153 4.65 -3.45 -10.44
CA ARG A 153 5.19 -3.16 -11.77
C ARG A 153 6.69 -2.82 -11.77
N HIS A 154 7.18 -2.19 -10.71
CA HIS A 154 8.61 -1.93 -10.52
C HIS A 154 9.42 -3.24 -10.57
N PHE A 155 8.90 -4.31 -9.98
CA PHE A 155 9.50 -5.64 -10.02
C PHE A 155 9.13 -6.47 -11.28
N GLY A 156 8.50 -5.87 -12.29
CA GLY A 156 8.22 -6.52 -13.56
C GLY A 156 6.99 -7.42 -13.57
N SER A 157 6.15 -7.40 -12.52
CA SER A 157 4.99 -8.30 -12.42
C SER A 157 3.84 -7.92 -13.35
N ARG A 158 3.13 -8.93 -13.85
CA ARG A 158 1.77 -8.76 -14.39
C ARG A 158 0.80 -8.52 -13.22
N VAL A 159 0.04 -7.45 -13.27
CA VAL A 159 -0.87 -7.07 -12.18
C VAL A 159 -2.32 -7.40 -12.51
N ARG A 160 -3.00 -8.04 -11.58
CA ARG A 160 -4.46 -8.23 -11.54
C ARG A 160 -5.03 -7.34 -10.43
N LEU A 161 -6.22 -6.81 -10.66
CA LEU A 161 -6.90 -5.92 -9.71
C LEU A 161 -8.19 -6.58 -9.21
N LEU A 162 -8.36 -6.74 -7.91
CA LEU A 162 -9.59 -7.15 -7.26
C LEU A 162 -10.05 -6.05 -6.28
N GLY A 163 -11.35 -5.81 -6.20
CA GLY A 163 -11.88 -4.77 -5.32
C GLY A 163 -11.52 -3.34 -5.73
N PHE A 164 -11.42 -3.08 -7.03
CA PHE A 164 -11.25 -1.74 -7.58
C PHE A 164 -12.51 -1.29 -8.31
N ASP A 165 -12.98 -0.09 -7.97
CA ASP A 165 -14.04 0.62 -8.68
C ASP A 165 -13.71 2.12 -8.66
N PHE A 166 -13.36 2.66 -9.80
CA PHE A 166 -12.99 4.08 -9.93
C PHE A 166 -14.20 4.99 -10.13
N SER A 167 -15.38 4.43 -10.37
CA SER A 167 -16.62 5.17 -10.59
C SER A 167 -17.25 5.67 -9.29
N GLN A 168 -17.05 4.95 -8.18
CA GLN A 168 -17.65 5.27 -6.89
C GLN A 168 -16.64 5.15 -5.74
N PRO A 169 -16.45 6.23 -4.96
CA PRO A 169 -15.62 6.13 -3.75
C PRO A 169 -16.32 5.24 -2.70
N TYR A 170 -15.60 4.26 -2.16
CA TYR A 170 -16.10 3.48 -1.03
C TYR A 170 -16.33 4.39 0.18
N PRO A 171 -17.51 4.35 0.81
CA PRO A 171 -17.82 5.20 1.96
C PRO A 171 -16.87 4.94 3.13
N LYS A 172 -16.26 5.97 3.67
CA LYS A 172 -15.45 5.90 4.88
C LYS A 172 -15.92 6.99 5.83
N PRO A 173 -16.31 6.65 7.08
CA PRO A 173 -16.75 7.66 8.06
C PRO A 173 -15.71 8.77 8.21
N GLY A 174 -16.16 10.03 8.21
CA GLY A 174 -15.30 11.20 8.41
C GLY A 174 -14.51 11.66 7.17
N SER A 175 -14.64 11.01 6.00
CA SER A 175 -13.95 11.42 4.79
C SER A 175 -14.82 12.33 3.90
N ASP A 176 -14.22 13.38 3.31
CA ASP A 176 -14.87 14.21 2.29
C ASP A 176 -15.00 13.46 0.97
N ALA A 177 -16.24 13.25 0.51
CA ALA A 177 -16.55 12.52 -0.71
C ALA A 177 -15.94 13.17 -1.97
N GLY A 178 -15.84 14.50 -2.01
CA GLY A 178 -15.26 15.24 -3.14
C GLY A 178 -13.74 15.07 -3.23
N ILE A 179 -13.06 15.09 -2.09
CA ILE A 179 -11.63 14.82 -2.02
C ILE A 179 -11.36 13.36 -2.44
N LYS A 180 -12.17 12.43 -1.94
CA LYS A 180 -12.03 11.01 -2.23
C LYS A 180 -12.26 10.71 -3.72
N ALA A 181 -13.27 11.29 -4.33
CA ALA A 181 -13.52 11.15 -5.77
C ALA A 181 -12.37 11.70 -6.64
N ARG A 182 -11.70 12.78 -6.19
CA ARG A 182 -10.50 13.29 -6.89
C ARG A 182 -9.32 12.35 -6.73
N LYS A 183 -9.07 11.83 -5.52
CA LYS A 183 -8.02 10.84 -5.27
C LYS A 183 -8.22 9.59 -6.12
N LEU A 184 -9.46 9.12 -6.24
CA LEU A 184 -9.82 7.93 -7.01
C LEU A 184 -9.54 8.11 -8.52
N ARG A 185 -9.85 9.28 -9.08
CA ARG A 185 -9.52 9.60 -10.48
C ARG A 185 -8.01 9.63 -10.74
N TRP A 186 -7.23 10.19 -9.82
CA TRP A 186 -5.77 10.14 -9.92
C TRP A 186 -5.23 8.72 -9.84
N ALA A 187 -5.77 7.90 -8.92
CA ALA A 187 -5.40 6.49 -8.81
C ALA A 187 -5.73 5.71 -10.08
N GLU A 188 -6.90 5.95 -10.69
CA GLU A 188 -7.29 5.37 -11.98
C GLU A 188 -6.29 5.71 -13.09
N GLU A 189 -5.96 7.00 -13.23
CA GLU A 189 -5.03 7.48 -14.25
C GLU A 189 -3.63 6.88 -14.06
N ILE A 190 -3.13 6.86 -12.82
CA ILE A 190 -1.84 6.27 -12.48
C ILE A 190 -1.83 4.78 -12.84
N ILE A 191 -2.82 4.02 -12.35
CA ILE A 191 -2.90 2.57 -12.57
C ILE A 191 -2.94 2.26 -14.08
N TYR A 192 -3.83 2.90 -14.84
CA TYR A 192 -3.93 2.64 -16.28
C TYR A 192 -2.69 3.09 -17.05
N SER A 193 -2.04 4.18 -16.63
CA SER A 193 -0.78 4.62 -17.25
C SER A 193 0.33 3.59 -16.98
N VAL A 194 0.49 3.16 -15.74
CA VAL A 194 1.52 2.20 -15.32
C VAL A 194 1.29 0.82 -15.95
N LEU A 195 0.05 0.34 -16.02
CA LEU A 195 -0.26 -0.96 -16.61
C LEU A 195 -0.06 -0.99 -18.14
N ARG A 196 -0.10 0.15 -18.81
CA ARG A 196 0.16 0.26 -20.26
C ARG A 196 1.64 0.31 -20.62
N LEU A 197 2.52 0.59 -19.67
CA LEU A 197 3.96 0.61 -19.92
C LEU A 197 4.43 -0.81 -20.28
N PRO A 198 5.29 -0.96 -21.32
CA PRO A 198 5.92 -2.24 -21.58
C PRO A 198 6.76 -2.67 -20.37
N PHE A 199 6.93 -3.99 -20.20
CA PHE A 199 7.85 -4.51 -19.20
C PHE A 199 9.27 -4.02 -19.56
N ILE A 200 9.89 -3.33 -18.64
CA ILE A 200 11.33 -3.03 -18.71
C ILE A 200 11.99 -4.25 -18.09
N GLY A 201 12.37 -5.21 -18.97
CA GLY A 201 13.16 -6.39 -18.59
C GLY A 201 14.63 -6.06 -18.58
#